data_f8aad3cb4a50c45c16d855d14f2d8626
#
_entry.id   f8aad3cb4a50c45c16d855d14f2d8626
#
_cell.length_a   1.000
_cell.length_b   1.000
_cell.length_c   1.000
_cell.angle_alpha   90.00
_cell.angle_beta   90.00
_cell.angle_gamma   90.00
#
_symmetry.space_group_name_H-M   'P 1'
#
loop_
_entity.id
_entity.type
_entity.pdbx_description
1 polymer ?
#
loop_
_entity_poly.entity_id
_entity_poly.type
_entity_poly.pdbx_seq_one_letter_code
_entity_poly.pdbx_strand_id
1 'polypeptide(L)'
;TALSIVVLLGLAYGGFESYGSRHSEETDNAYVQGNVIQITPQVGGTVTAILADDTDYVKAGQALVKLDPADAKVALDQAEANLAQAVRQVRTLYANNGTLSAQVTLRESDIAKAQTEIARATDDLNRRQALAGNGAVSKEELNHAKSQLTTAQNALAAAQAGVAAAREQLSSNQTLTEGTNVEGHPSVVAASAKVREAY
;
A
#
# COMPACT_ATOMS: atom_id res chain seq x y z
N THR A 1 66.82 13.42 82.80
CA THR A 1 65.64 14.27 82.57
C THR A 1 65.68 14.89 81.19
N ALA A 2 66.87 15.33 80.66
CA ALA A 2 66.93 15.92 79.31
C ALA A 2 66.70 14.85 78.19
N LEU A 3 67.21 13.63 78.42
CA LEU A 3 67.06 12.55 77.46
C LEU A 3 65.57 12.13 77.26
N SER A 4 64.81 12.15 78.33
CA SER A 4 63.30 11.80 78.24
C SER A 4 62.50 12.81 77.45
N ILE A 5 62.90 14.11 77.50
CA ILE A 5 62.20 15.17 76.76
C ILE A 5 62.50 15.04 75.24
N VAL A 6 63.74 14.71 74.89
CA VAL A 6 64.11 14.49 73.47
C VAL A 6 63.42 13.30 72.86
N VAL A 7 63.26 12.19 73.63
CA VAL A 7 62.50 10.99 73.17
C VAL A 7 61.01 11.29 72.99
N LEU A 8 60.40 12.04 73.93
CA LEU A 8 58.99 12.43 73.82
C LEU A 8 58.71 13.35 72.61
N LEU A 9 59.67 14.33 72.39
CA LEU A 9 59.56 15.21 71.20
C LEU A 9 59.75 14.45 69.90
N GLY A 10 60.62 13.44 69.85
CA GLY A 10 60.80 12.56 68.69
C GLY A 10 59.59 11.69 68.42
N LEU A 11 58.96 11.14 69.48
CA LEU A 11 57.72 10.36 69.32
C LEU A 11 56.56 11.25 68.89
N ALA A 12 56.42 12.44 69.42
CA ALA A 12 55.40 13.40 69.06
C ALA A 12 55.53 13.84 67.58
N TYR A 13 56.74 14.12 67.14
CA TYR A 13 57.06 14.51 65.78
C TYR A 13 56.80 13.36 64.79
N GLY A 14 57.28 12.13 65.10
CA GLY A 14 57.03 10.95 64.28
C GLY A 14 55.55 10.54 64.22
N GLY A 15 54.80 10.74 65.34
CA GLY A 15 53.38 10.54 65.39
C GLY A 15 52.58 11.53 64.49
N PHE A 16 53.04 12.81 64.55
CA PHE A 16 52.41 13.87 63.73
C PHE A 16 52.64 13.66 62.23
N GLU A 17 53.84 13.30 61.86
CA GLU A 17 54.16 13.02 60.44
C GLU A 17 53.46 11.75 59.91
N SER A 18 53.40 10.70 60.72
CA SER A 18 52.65 9.47 60.40
C SER A 18 51.15 9.69 60.33
N TYR A 19 50.61 10.64 61.11
CA TYR A 19 49.20 10.98 61.05
C TYR A 19 48.84 11.80 59.80
N GLY A 20 49.73 12.77 59.44
CA GLY A 20 49.56 13.58 58.25
C GLY A 20 49.68 12.80 56.95
N SER A 21 50.62 11.87 56.85
CA SER A 21 50.86 11.06 55.68
C SER A 21 49.74 9.99 55.43
N ARG A 22 48.95 9.61 56.46
CA ARG A 22 47.86 8.68 56.34
C ARG A 22 46.54 9.33 55.83
N HIS A 23 46.46 10.66 55.84
CA HIS A 23 45.27 11.39 55.45
C HIS A 23 45.40 12.16 54.09
N SER A 24 46.55 12.03 53.43
CA SER A 24 46.85 12.66 52.16
C SER A 24 47.21 11.54 51.18
N GLU A 25 46.28 11.13 50.36
CA GLU A 25 46.55 10.28 49.19
C GLU A 25 46.68 11.18 47.99
N GLU A 26 47.88 11.28 47.46
CA GLU A 26 48.16 11.99 46.22
C GLU A 26 48.16 10.98 45.07
N THR A 27 47.30 11.17 44.11
CA THR A 27 47.23 10.32 42.92
C THR A 27 47.47 11.14 41.67
N ASP A 28 48.51 10.82 40.95
CA ASP A 28 48.88 11.46 39.69
C ASP A 28 48.08 10.90 38.50
N ASN A 29 47.29 9.84 38.72
CA ASN A 29 46.55 9.11 37.69
C ASN A 29 45.04 9.06 37.98
N ALA A 30 44.45 10.19 38.33
CA ALA A 30 43.01 10.32 38.46
C ALA A 30 42.39 10.56 37.09
N TYR A 31 41.68 9.57 36.54
CA TYR A 31 40.92 9.69 35.31
C TYR A 31 39.42 9.80 35.61
N VAL A 32 38.79 10.84 35.08
CA VAL A 32 37.34 10.93 35.05
C VAL A 32 36.82 10.11 33.84
N GLN A 33 36.25 8.98 34.09
CA GLN A 33 35.67 8.13 33.05
C GLN A 33 34.17 8.32 33.03
N GLY A 34 33.65 8.79 31.91
CA GLY A 34 32.20 8.89 31.65
C GLY A 34 31.77 7.97 30.47
N ASN A 35 30.49 7.69 30.39
CA ASN A 35 29.97 7.03 29.22
C ASN A 35 30.02 7.98 28.03
N VAL A 36 30.81 7.65 27.01
CA VAL A 36 30.83 8.38 25.74
C VAL A 36 29.79 7.74 24.80
N ILE A 37 28.76 8.51 24.46
CA ILE A 37 27.73 8.08 23.53
C ILE A 37 27.91 8.84 22.21
N GLN A 38 28.18 8.12 21.16
CA GLN A 38 28.30 8.71 19.83
C GLN A 38 26.88 8.85 19.22
N ILE A 39 26.46 10.08 18.94
CA ILE A 39 25.19 10.40 18.30
C ILE A 39 25.45 10.59 16.80
N THR A 40 24.82 9.73 15.97
CA THR A 40 24.88 9.81 14.52
C THR A 40 23.49 10.02 13.95
N PRO A 41 23.32 10.85 12.90
CA PRO A 41 22.03 10.97 12.22
C PRO A 41 21.64 9.65 11.54
N GLN A 42 20.35 9.34 11.50
CA GLN A 42 19.83 8.15 10.81
C GLN A 42 19.73 8.35 9.30
N VAL A 43 19.72 9.61 8.83
CA VAL A 43 19.66 9.97 7.41
C VAL A 43 20.90 10.76 7.03
N GLY A 44 21.41 10.49 5.82
CA GLY A 44 22.51 11.28 5.25
C GLY A 44 21.99 12.61 4.71
N GLY A 45 22.81 13.66 4.80
CA GLY A 45 22.46 14.97 4.26
C GLY A 45 23.56 15.99 4.46
N THR A 46 23.47 17.13 3.79
CA THR A 46 24.38 18.26 3.95
C THR A 46 24.08 19.02 5.25
N VAL A 47 25.07 19.25 6.09
CA VAL A 47 24.92 20.02 7.31
C VAL A 47 24.78 21.51 6.96
N THR A 48 23.64 22.11 7.36
CA THR A 48 23.38 23.55 7.17
C THR A 48 23.69 24.38 8.40
N ALA A 49 23.63 23.80 9.61
CA ALA A 49 24.00 24.48 10.85
C ALA A 49 24.43 23.47 11.90
N ILE A 50 25.43 23.84 12.68
CA ILE A 50 25.87 23.18 13.91
C ILE A 50 25.33 24.03 15.05
N LEU A 51 24.57 23.42 15.97
CA LEU A 51 23.87 24.12 17.06
C LEU A 51 24.46 23.84 18.45
N ALA A 52 25.45 22.98 18.55
CA ALA A 52 26.22 22.69 19.75
C ALA A 52 27.67 22.45 19.37
N ASP A 53 28.60 22.98 20.17
CA ASP A 53 30.05 22.84 19.98
C ASP A 53 30.66 21.98 21.09
N ASP A 54 31.94 21.69 20.97
CA ASP A 54 32.71 20.97 21.98
C ASP A 54 32.62 21.70 23.35
N THR A 55 32.40 20.92 24.40
CA THR A 55 32.22 21.40 25.78
C THR A 55 30.86 22.01 26.11
N ASP A 56 29.96 22.16 25.16
CA ASP A 56 28.61 22.66 25.41
C ASP A 56 27.74 21.65 26.20
N TYR A 57 26.98 22.17 27.16
CA TYR A 57 26.00 21.38 27.86
C TYR A 57 24.73 21.28 27.06
N VAL A 58 24.34 20.05 26.67
CA VAL A 58 23.15 19.77 25.87
C VAL A 58 22.07 19.03 26.67
N LYS A 59 20.81 19.35 26.44
CA LYS A 59 19.65 18.72 27.09
C LYS A 59 19.08 17.62 26.21
N ALA A 60 18.39 16.68 26.85
CA ALA A 60 17.64 15.67 26.10
C ALA A 60 16.62 16.35 25.16
N GLY A 61 16.59 15.94 23.88
CA GLY A 61 15.73 16.53 22.86
C GLY A 61 16.25 17.83 22.24
N GLN A 62 17.41 18.32 22.61
CA GLN A 62 18.01 19.50 21.98
C GLN A 62 18.59 19.15 20.61
N ALA A 63 18.28 19.98 19.60
CA ALA A 63 18.87 19.84 18.27
C ALA A 63 20.35 20.16 18.30
N LEU A 64 21.20 19.27 17.80
CA LEU A 64 22.66 19.43 17.76
C LEU A 64 23.13 19.89 16.38
N VAL A 65 22.50 19.37 15.33
CA VAL A 65 22.87 19.63 13.94
C VAL A 65 21.58 19.79 13.12
N LYS A 66 21.61 20.65 12.13
CA LYS A 66 20.53 20.83 11.15
C LYS A 66 21.04 20.38 9.79
N LEU A 67 20.33 19.45 9.18
CA LEU A 67 20.58 18.99 7.81
C LEU A 67 19.74 19.77 6.79
N ASP A 68 20.20 19.80 5.54
CA ASP A 68 19.44 20.36 4.43
C ASP A 68 18.23 19.45 4.14
N PRO A 69 17.01 19.97 4.18
CA PRO A 69 15.80 19.19 3.90
C PRO A 69 15.44 19.11 2.41
N ALA A 70 16.23 19.70 1.50
CA ALA A 70 15.85 19.84 0.09
C ALA A 70 15.62 18.48 -0.57
N ASP A 71 16.57 17.56 -0.44
CA ASP A 71 16.46 16.22 -1.03
C ASP A 71 15.35 15.39 -0.39
N ALA A 72 15.18 15.50 0.93
CA ALA A 72 14.10 14.82 1.65
C ALA A 72 12.71 15.30 1.21
N LYS A 73 12.56 16.62 0.98
CA LYS A 73 11.30 17.18 0.46
C LYS A 73 11.00 16.68 -0.94
N VAL A 74 11.99 16.66 -1.83
CA VAL A 74 11.80 16.12 -3.19
C VAL A 74 11.42 14.65 -3.15
N ALA A 75 12.04 13.85 -2.29
CA ALA A 75 11.70 12.44 -2.11
C ALA A 75 10.26 12.26 -1.60
N LEU A 76 9.83 13.08 -0.64
CA LEU A 76 8.46 13.07 -0.11
C LEU A 76 7.45 13.48 -1.20
N ASP A 77 7.68 14.59 -1.91
CA ASP A 77 6.81 15.05 -2.99
C ASP A 77 6.65 13.98 -4.07
N GLN A 78 7.74 13.29 -4.42
CA GLN A 78 7.70 12.18 -5.38
C GLN A 78 6.90 10.98 -4.86
N ALA A 79 7.05 10.63 -3.59
CA ALA A 79 6.30 9.55 -2.95
C ALA A 79 4.79 9.88 -2.89
N GLU A 80 4.42 11.12 -2.57
CA GLU A 80 3.04 11.60 -2.58
C GLU A 80 2.43 11.59 -3.98
N ALA A 81 3.18 12.02 -5.00
CA ALA A 81 2.74 11.97 -6.38
C ALA A 81 2.47 10.52 -6.84
N ASN A 82 3.35 9.59 -6.46
CA ASN A 82 3.18 8.17 -6.74
C ASN A 82 1.95 7.58 -6.03
N LEU A 83 1.70 7.97 -4.77
CA LEU A 83 0.50 7.58 -4.04
C LEU A 83 -0.77 8.09 -4.74
N ALA A 84 -0.78 9.37 -5.12
CA ALA A 84 -1.90 9.96 -5.85
C ALA A 84 -2.15 9.24 -7.19
N GLN A 85 -1.10 8.81 -7.88
CA GLN A 85 -1.22 8.03 -9.10
C GLN A 85 -1.80 6.63 -8.83
N ALA A 86 -1.32 5.91 -7.81
CA ALA A 86 -1.84 4.60 -7.42
C ALA A 86 -3.33 4.67 -7.06
N VAL A 87 -3.75 5.67 -6.29
CA VAL A 87 -5.16 5.91 -5.95
C VAL A 87 -6.02 6.12 -7.20
N ARG A 88 -5.55 6.93 -8.17
CA ARG A 88 -6.28 7.13 -9.43
C ARG A 88 -6.41 5.86 -10.25
N GLN A 89 -5.34 5.07 -10.35
CA GLN A 89 -5.37 3.79 -11.06
C GLN A 89 -6.37 2.82 -10.44
N VAL A 90 -6.35 2.68 -9.11
CA VAL A 90 -7.28 1.81 -8.39
C VAL A 90 -8.72 2.29 -8.55
N ARG A 91 -8.98 3.60 -8.44
CA ARG A 91 -10.33 4.15 -8.71
C ARG A 91 -10.83 3.80 -10.12
N THR A 92 -9.95 3.81 -11.11
CA THR A 92 -10.30 3.39 -12.49
C THR A 92 -10.69 1.92 -12.55
N LEU A 93 -10.00 1.03 -11.81
CA LEU A 93 -10.40 -0.40 -11.73
C LEU A 93 -11.80 -0.58 -11.16
N TYR A 94 -12.13 0.15 -10.08
CA TYR A 94 -13.48 0.12 -9.50
C TYR A 94 -14.53 0.72 -10.43
N ALA A 95 -14.23 1.80 -11.13
CA ALA A 95 -15.13 2.40 -12.12
C ALA A 95 -15.40 1.45 -13.30
N ASN A 96 -14.39 0.70 -13.72
CA ASN A 96 -14.53 -0.29 -14.79
C ASN A 96 -15.51 -1.41 -14.42
N ASN A 97 -15.66 -1.81 -13.16
CA ASN A 97 -16.68 -2.75 -12.72
C ASN A 97 -18.09 -2.27 -13.10
N GLY A 98 -18.39 -0.99 -12.90
CA GLY A 98 -19.67 -0.40 -13.29
C GLY A 98 -19.90 -0.45 -14.81
N THR A 99 -18.87 -0.11 -15.59
CA THR A 99 -18.93 -0.15 -17.06
C THR A 99 -19.15 -1.57 -17.58
N LEU A 100 -18.41 -2.55 -17.05
CA LEU A 100 -18.53 -3.96 -17.43
C LEU A 100 -19.87 -4.54 -17.00
N SER A 101 -20.41 -4.18 -15.84
CA SER A 101 -21.74 -4.55 -15.38
C SER A 101 -22.82 -4.03 -16.32
N ALA A 102 -22.74 -2.77 -16.76
CA ALA A 102 -23.64 -2.20 -17.75
C ALA A 102 -23.56 -2.95 -19.10
N GLN A 103 -22.36 -3.38 -19.49
CA GLN A 103 -22.16 -4.15 -20.71
C GLN A 103 -22.80 -5.53 -20.60
N VAL A 104 -22.75 -6.21 -19.43
CA VAL A 104 -23.49 -7.46 -19.19
C VAL A 104 -24.99 -7.23 -19.38
N THR A 105 -25.55 -6.18 -18.77
CA THR A 105 -26.97 -5.83 -18.91
C THR A 105 -27.38 -5.59 -20.38
N LEU A 106 -26.49 -4.90 -21.13
CA LEU A 106 -26.73 -4.70 -22.57
C LEU A 106 -26.81 -6.05 -23.33
N ARG A 107 -25.88 -6.97 -23.06
CA ARG A 107 -25.90 -8.32 -23.68
C ARG A 107 -27.09 -9.16 -23.23
N GLU A 108 -27.55 -9.02 -21.99
CA GLU A 108 -28.77 -9.66 -21.52
C GLU A 108 -30.02 -9.18 -22.29
N SER A 109 -30.03 -7.89 -22.70
CA SER A 109 -31.07 -7.37 -23.58
C SER A 109 -31.08 -8.02 -24.98
N ASP A 110 -29.91 -8.45 -25.48
CA ASP A 110 -29.80 -9.16 -26.74
C ASP A 110 -30.42 -10.56 -26.64
N ILE A 111 -30.32 -11.24 -25.49
CA ILE A 111 -31.07 -12.50 -25.22
C ILE A 111 -32.57 -12.27 -25.30
N ALA A 112 -33.09 -11.22 -24.67
CA ALA A 112 -34.53 -10.92 -24.69
C ALA A 112 -35.05 -10.67 -26.12
N LYS A 113 -34.27 -9.97 -26.97
CA LYS A 113 -34.58 -9.80 -28.39
C LYS A 113 -34.61 -11.13 -29.12
N ALA A 114 -33.56 -11.96 -28.94
CA ALA A 114 -33.49 -13.25 -29.60
C ALA A 114 -34.66 -14.19 -29.18
N GLN A 115 -35.06 -14.18 -27.91
CA GLN A 115 -36.22 -14.90 -27.42
C GLN A 115 -37.52 -14.44 -28.07
N THR A 116 -37.68 -13.14 -28.30
CA THR A 116 -38.85 -12.58 -29.00
C THR A 116 -38.88 -13.06 -30.45
N GLU A 117 -37.72 -13.10 -31.13
CA GLU A 117 -37.67 -13.61 -32.51
C GLU A 117 -37.96 -15.13 -32.59
N ILE A 118 -37.50 -15.92 -31.61
CA ILE A 118 -37.85 -17.33 -31.49
C ILE A 118 -39.36 -17.49 -31.32
N ALA A 119 -40.00 -16.70 -30.45
CA ALA A 119 -41.46 -16.76 -30.27
C ALA A 119 -42.20 -16.48 -31.59
N ARG A 120 -41.81 -15.41 -32.30
CA ARG A 120 -42.40 -15.07 -33.61
C ARG A 120 -42.19 -16.16 -34.64
N ALA A 121 -40.99 -16.71 -34.77
CA ALA A 121 -40.68 -17.77 -35.74
C ALA A 121 -41.44 -19.07 -35.41
N THR A 122 -41.60 -19.36 -34.09
CA THR A 122 -42.37 -20.51 -33.62
C THR A 122 -43.86 -20.37 -33.97
N ASP A 123 -44.43 -19.19 -33.71
CA ASP A 123 -45.84 -18.92 -34.05
C ASP A 123 -46.11 -18.96 -35.57
N ASP A 124 -45.16 -18.46 -36.37
CA ASP A 124 -45.28 -18.54 -37.84
C ASP A 124 -45.16 -19.96 -38.33
N LEU A 125 -44.24 -20.77 -37.82
CA LEU A 125 -44.10 -22.18 -38.14
C LEU A 125 -45.36 -22.95 -37.77
N ASN A 126 -45.91 -22.76 -36.56
CA ASN A 126 -47.13 -23.41 -36.10
C ASN A 126 -48.35 -23.11 -37.02
N ARG A 127 -48.50 -21.82 -37.39
CA ARG A 127 -49.53 -21.41 -38.33
C ARG A 127 -49.43 -22.11 -39.69
N ARG A 128 -48.16 -22.11 -40.25
CA ARG A 128 -47.94 -22.76 -41.57
C ARG A 128 -48.08 -24.24 -41.47
N GLN A 129 -47.71 -24.91 -40.38
CA GLN A 129 -47.95 -26.32 -40.18
C GLN A 129 -49.48 -26.69 -40.19
N ALA A 130 -50.25 -25.85 -39.47
CA ALA A 130 -51.73 -26.08 -39.45
C ALA A 130 -52.36 -25.93 -40.86
N LEU A 131 -51.86 -24.98 -41.66
CA LEU A 131 -52.33 -24.71 -43.01
C LEU A 131 -51.83 -25.74 -44.06
N ALA A 132 -50.64 -26.31 -43.83
CA ALA A 132 -50.07 -27.32 -44.73
C ALA A 132 -50.92 -28.59 -44.81
N GLY A 133 -51.65 -29.00 -43.72
CA GLY A 133 -52.51 -30.10 -43.67
C GLY A 133 -53.69 -29.96 -44.65
N ASN A 134 -54.11 -28.77 -45.03
CA ASN A 134 -55.19 -28.44 -45.95
C ASN A 134 -54.71 -28.10 -47.39
N GLY A 135 -53.39 -28.24 -47.64
CA GLY A 135 -52.76 -27.90 -48.92
C GLY A 135 -52.59 -26.40 -49.22
N ALA A 136 -52.90 -25.52 -48.26
CA ALA A 136 -52.85 -24.09 -48.43
C ALA A 136 -51.41 -23.49 -48.32
N VAL A 137 -50.44 -24.27 -47.89
CA VAL A 137 -49.01 -23.85 -47.75
C VAL A 137 -48.14 -24.90 -48.45
N SER A 138 -47.16 -24.44 -49.22
CA SER A 138 -46.21 -25.31 -49.92
C SER A 138 -45.17 -25.91 -48.96
N LYS A 139 -44.59 -27.06 -49.36
CA LYS A 139 -43.50 -27.67 -48.61
C LYS A 139 -42.26 -26.72 -48.47
N GLU A 140 -42.05 -25.88 -49.49
CA GLU A 140 -40.93 -24.89 -49.47
C GLU A 140 -41.14 -23.80 -48.44
N GLU A 141 -42.36 -23.24 -48.34
CA GLU A 141 -42.68 -22.23 -47.31
C GLU A 141 -42.61 -22.81 -45.91
N LEU A 142 -43.00 -24.09 -45.71
CA LEU A 142 -42.82 -24.77 -44.42
C LEU A 142 -41.33 -24.96 -44.08
N ASN A 143 -40.50 -25.34 -45.04
CA ASN A 143 -39.08 -25.49 -44.85
C ASN A 143 -38.41 -24.13 -44.56
N HIS A 144 -38.85 -23.05 -45.21
CA HIS A 144 -38.38 -21.70 -44.94
C HIS A 144 -38.71 -21.27 -43.50
N ALA A 145 -39.92 -21.52 -43.01
CA ALA A 145 -40.30 -21.22 -41.63
C ALA A 145 -39.47 -22.03 -40.61
N LYS A 146 -39.18 -23.31 -40.90
CA LYS A 146 -38.24 -24.10 -40.06
C LYS A 146 -36.85 -23.54 -40.05
N SER A 147 -36.33 -23.09 -41.19
CA SER A 147 -34.99 -22.46 -41.28
C SER A 147 -34.93 -21.14 -40.52
N GLN A 148 -36.01 -20.34 -40.54
CA GLN A 148 -36.12 -19.11 -39.75
C GLN A 148 -36.07 -19.39 -38.24
N LEU A 149 -36.82 -20.42 -37.79
CA LEU A 149 -36.77 -20.83 -36.38
C LEU A 149 -35.34 -21.27 -35.98
N THR A 150 -34.67 -22.08 -36.82
CA THR A 150 -33.29 -22.49 -36.56
C THR A 150 -32.34 -21.29 -36.51
N THR A 151 -32.50 -20.32 -37.40
CA THR A 151 -31.70 -19.07 -37.39
C THR A 151 -31.94 -18.28 -36.12
N ALA A 152 -33.17 -18.14 -35.65
CA ALA A 152 -33.49 -17.47 -34.39
C ALA A 152 -32.92 -18.22 -33.17
N GLN A 153 -32.94 -19.55 -33.16
CA GLN A 153 -32.30 -20.36 -32.12
C GLN A 153 -30.76 -20.18 -32.09
N ASN A 154 -30.13 -20.14 -33.25
CA ASN A 154 -28.70 -19.87 -33.36
C ASN A 154 -28.36 -18.44 -32.86
N ALA A 155 -29.19 -17.45 -33.14
CA ALA A 155 -29.05 -16.10 -32.65
C ALA A 155 -29.13 -16.03 -31.09
N LEU A 156 -30.03 -16.81 -30.50
CA LEU A 156 -30.12 -16.94 -29.04
C LEU A 156 -28.83 -17.55 -28.46
N ALA A 157 -28.34 -18.64 -29.07
CA ALA A 157 -27.08 -19.26 -28.62
C ALA A 157 -25.89 -18.27 -28.70
N ALA A 158 -25.82 -17.49 -29.78
CA ALA A 158 -24.81 -16.46 -29.94
C ALA A 158 -24.95 -15.34 -28.87
N ALA A 159 -26.17 -14.89 -28.57
CA ALA A 159 -26.43 -13.90 -27.53
C ALA A 159 -26.03 -14.43 -26.12
N GLN A 160 -26.35 -15.70 -25.82
CA GLN A 160 -25.96 -16.35 -24.58
C GLN A 160 -24.43 -16.44 -24.42
N ALA A 161 -23.71 -16.80 -25.49
CA ALA A 161 -22.25 -16.79 -25.51
C ALA A 161 -21.69 -15.39 -25.28
N GLY A 162 -22.36 -14.37 -25.87
CA GLY A 162 -21.98 -12.95 -25.64
C GLY A 162 -22.14 -12.51 -24.18
N VAL A 163 -23.23 -12.95 -23.51
CA VAL A 163 -23.42 -12.70 -22.07
C VAL A 163 -22.33 -13.40 -21.24
N ALA A 164 -22.04 -14.67 -21.55
CA ALA A 164 -21.01 -15.43 -20.86
C ALA A 164 -19.64 -14.74 -20.95
N ALA A 165 -19.26 -14.29 -22.15
CA ALA A 165 -18.01 -13.56 -22.36
C ALA A 165 -17.97 -12.21 -21.58
N ALA A 166 -19.08 -11.46 -21.58
CA ALA A 166 -19.15 -10.21 -20.83
C ALA A 166 -19.08 -10.41 -19.31
N ARG A 167 -19.70 -11.46 -18.79
CA ARG A 167 -19.63 -11.85 -17.38
C ARG A 167 -18.22 -12.26 -16.97
N GLU A 168 -17.52 -12.99 -17.83
CA GLU A 168 -16.13 -13.39 -17.59
C GLU A 168 -15.21 -12.17 -17.51
N GLN A 169 -15.39 -11.19 -18.40
CA GLN A 169 -14.67 -9.92 -18.34
C GLN A 169 -14.93 -9.16 -17.05
N LEU A 170 -16.20 -9.08 -16.60
CA LEU A 170 -16.56 -8.46 -15.32
C LEU A 170 -15.91 -9.21 -14.16
N SER A 171 -16.00 -10.53 -14.12
CA SER A 171 -15.41 -11.38 -13.09
C SER A 171 -13.89 -11.20 -13.00
N SER A 172 -13.21 -11.17 -14.15
CA SER A 172 -11.77 -10.91 -14.20
C SER A 172 -11.39 -9.55 -13.60
N ASN A 173 -12.15 -8.49 -13.89
CA ASN A 173 -11.88 -7.17 -13.29
C ASN A 173 -12.26 -7.13 -11.79
N GLN A 174 -13.32 -7.84 -11.39
CA GLN A 174 -13.70 -7.94 -9.98
C GLN A 174 -12.64 -8.63 -9.14
N THR A 175 -11.96 -9.65 -9.66
CA THR A 175 -10.85 -10.32 -8.99
C THR A 175 -9.73 -9.34 -8.58
N LEU A 176 -9.54 -8.25 -9.34
CA LEU A 176 -8.55 -7.21 -9.01
C LEU A 176 -9.01 -6.27 -7.90
N THR A 177 -10.31 -6.23 -7.60
CA THR A 177 -10.91 -5.28 -6.64
C THR A 177 -11.61 -5.96 -5.47
N GLU A 178 -11.76 -7.28 -5.51
CA GLU A 178 -12.49 -8.07 -4.51
C GLU A 178 -11.78 -8.07 -3.16
N GLY A 179 -12.58 -8.02 -2.08
CA GLY A 179 -12.07 -8.07 -0.70
C GLY A 179 -11.35 -6.81 -0.22
N THR A 180 -11.25 -5.76 -1.04
CA THR A 180 -10.58 -4.51 -0.68
C THR A 180 -11.44 -3.29 -1.04
N ASN A 181 -11.07 -2.14 -0.49
CA ASN A 181 -11.54 -0.83 -0.95
C ASN A 181 -10.37 -0.08 -1.61
N VAL A 182 -10.64 1.11 -2.15
CA VAL A 182 -9.58 1.92 -2.80
C VAL A 182 -8.37 2.14 -1.90
N GLU A 183 -8.62 2.41 -0.62
CA GLU A 183 -7.57 2.73 0.36
C GLU A 183 -6.82 1.48 0.84
N GLY A 184 -7.53 0.36 0.96
CA GLY A 184 -6.96 -0.94 1.35
C GLY A 184 -6.36 -1.75 0.20
N HIS A 185 -6.43 -1.25 -1.03
CA HIS A 185 -5.87 -1.96 -2.18
C HIS A 185 -4.34 -2.08 -2.08
N PRO A 186 -3.73 -3.24 -2.36
CA PRO A 186 -2.30 -3.49 -2.17
C PRO A 186 -1.38 -2.43 -2.80
N SER A 187 -1.70 -1.95 -4.00
CA SER A 187 -0.92 -0.91 -4.67
C SER A 187 -0.95 0.44 -3.94
N VAL A 188 -2.09 0.81 -3.35
CA VAL A 188 -2.25 2.05 -2.58
C VAL A 188 -1.53 1.91 -1.24
N VAL A 189 -1.67 0.76 -0.56
CA VAL A 189 -0.96 0.47 0.69
C VAL A 189 0.55 0.50 0.48
N ALA A 190 1.06 -0.11 -0.60
CA ALA A 190 2.49 -0.08 -0.92
C ALA A 190 3.00 1.35 -1.21
N ALA A 191 2.22 2.16 -1.94
CA ALA A 191 2.58 3.55 -2.19
C ALA A 191 2.53 4.41 -0.91
N SER A 192 1.54 4.18 -0.03
CA SER A 192 1.46 4.88 1.26
C SER A 192 2.60 4.51 2.22
N ALA A 193 3.10 3.27 2.14
CA ALA A 193 4.29 2.86 2.90
C ALA A 193 5.53 3.65 2.47
N LYS A 194 5.70 3.90 1.15
CA LYS A 194 6.80 4.73 0.64
C LYS A 194 6.72 6.18 1.08
N VAL A 195 5.51 6.75 1.20
CA VAL A 195 5.33 8.09 1.76
C VAL A 195 5.79 8.12 3.22
N ARG A 196 5.44 7.09 4.01
CA ARG A 196 5.90 7.00 5.42
C ARG A 196 7.40 6.77 5.57
N GLU A 197 8.05 6.14 4.59
CA GLU A 197 9.50 5.96 4.55
C GLU A 197 10.22 7.27 4.20
N ALA A 198 9.61 8.12 3.38
CA ALA A 198 10.15 9.41 2.96
C ALA A 198 9.89 10.54 3.97
N TYR A 199 8.98 10.36 4.93
CA TYR A 199 8.62 11.33 5.97
C TYR A 199 9.54 11.17 7.19
#